data_25510ddef661d462affef3cc0b231fda
#
_entry.id   25510ddef661d462affef3cc0b231fda
#
_cell.length_a   1.000
_cell.length_b   1.000
_cell.length_c   1.000
_cell.angle_alpha   90.00
_cell.angle_beta   90.00
_cell.angle_gamma   90.00
#
_symmetry.space_group_name_H-M   'P 1'
#
loop_
_entity.id
_entity.type
_entity.pdbx_description
1 polymer ?
#
loop_
_entity_poly.entity_id
_entity_poly.type
_entity_poly.pdbx_seq_one_letter_code
_entity_poly.pdbx_strand_id
1 'polypeptide(L)'
;MNTDLKYFNEEEKKNVAAYVEALRSMLGSELAESDFQNVYRVIVEGIDAGHIKRDKYGINPVERSLCTACLVNELIAPDRNITATLLYNLSREGFVTEEQIKDMFGSDVSKLVHGLINVSSLYKKQAAVENDNFHKLLMTFAEDIRVIIIMIVDRLGLMRRI
;
A
#
# COMPACT_ATOMS: atom_id res chain seq x y z
N MET A 1 8.09 -0.86 14.54
CA MET A 1 6.72 -1.44 14.53
C MET A 1 6.68 -2.59 15.53
N ASN A 2 5.78 -2.53 16.49
CA ASN A 2 5.59 -3.63 17.43
C ASN A 2 4.75 -4.72 16.74
N THR A 3 5.36 -5.88 16.51
CA THR A 3 4.75 -7.02 15.80
C THR A 3 4.15 -8.07 16.76
N ASP A 4 4.01 -7.74 18.05
CA ASP A 4 3.46 -8.66 19.05
C ASP A 4 1.93 -8.78 19.01
N LEU A 5 1.30 -8.15 18.04
CA LEU A 5 -0.14 -8.29 17.83
C LEU A 5 -0.48 -9.73 17.42
N LYS A 6 -1.51 -10.30 18.03
CA LYS A 6 -2.03 -11.64 17.69
C LYS A 6 -2.42 -11.83 16.22
N TYR A 7 -2.54 -10.73 15.49
CA TYR A 7 -2.84 -10.71 14.07
C TYR A 7 -1.73 -11.33 13.21
N PHE A 8 -0.47 -11.24 13.64
CA PHE A 8 0.68 -11.75 12.91
C PHE A 8 1.11 -13.12 13.42
N ASN A 9 1.39 -14.06 12.51
CA ASN A 9 2.08 -15.30 12.86
C ASN A 9 3.60 -15.05 13.00
N GLU A 10 4.35 -16.05 13.47
CA GLU A 10 5.79 -15.90 13.78
C GLU A 10 6.64 -15.59 12.54
N GLU A 11 6.30 -16.15 11.38
CA GLU A 11 6.99 -15.88 10.12
C GLU A 11 6.70 -14.46 9.65
N GLU A 12 5.45 -14.04 9.71
CA GLU A 12 5.03 -12.67 9.36
C GLU A 12 5.70 -11.63 10.25
N LYS A 13 5.83 -11.89 11.55
CA LYS A 13 6.55 -10.99 12.47
C LYS A 13 7.99 -10.78 12.04
N LYS A 14 8.69 -11.83 11.64
CA LYS A 14 10.08 -11.75 11.15
C LYS A 14 10.14 -10.93 9.85
N ASN A 15 9.26 -11.22 8.91
CA ASN A 15 9.22 -10.55 7.61
C ASN A 15 8.88 -9.07 7.77
N VAL A 16 7.89 -8.73 8.57
CA VAL A 16 7.50 -7.35 8.86
C VAL A 16 8.66 -6.58 9.50
N ALA A 17 9.33 -7.16 10.49
CA ALA A 17 10.48 -6.53 11.13
C ALA A 17 11.62 -6.25 10.13
N ALA A 18 11.91 -7.20 9.24
CA ALA A 18 12.94 -7.05 8.21
C ALA A 18 12.57 -5.95 7.19
N TYR A 19 11.33 -5.92 6.72
CA TYR A 19 10.87 -4.88 5.79
C TYR A 19 10.87 -3.49 6.41
N VAL A 20 10.43 -3.37 7.66
CA VAL A 20 10.44 -2.09 8.40
C VAL A 20 11.87 -1.57 8.57
N GLU A 21 12.81 -2.42 8.95
CA GLU A 21 14.22 -2.05 9.07
C GLU A 21 14.82 -1.62 7.72
N ALA A 22 14.54 -2.36 6.65
CA ALA A 22 14.96 -2.02 5.30
C ALA A 22 14.42 -0.65 4.86
N LEU A 23 13.14 -0.38 5.08
CA LEU A 23 12.52 0.92 4.74
C LEU A 23 13.12 2.06 5.56
N ARG A 24 13.36 1.88 6.85
CA ARG A 24 13.99 2.90 7.70
C ARG A 24 15.40 3.23 7.25
N SER A 25 16.20 2.25 6.91
CA SER A 25 17.57 2.47 6.43
C SER A 25 17.60 3.17 5.07
N MET A 26 16.62 2.94 4.21
CA MET A 26 16.50 3.59 2.90
C MET A 26 15.99 5.04 2.98
N LEU A 27 15.08 5.32 3.92
CA LEU A 27 14.42 6.63 4.03
C LEU A 27 15.27 7.68 4.74
N GLY A 28 16.06 7.31 5.73
CA GLY A 28 17.14 8.08 6.34
C GLY A 28 16.88 9.52 6.80
N SER A 29 15.62 9.98 6.92
CA SER A 29 15.29 11.35 7.30
C SER A 29 14.23 11.43 8.41
N GLU A 30 14.28 12.49 9.23
CA GLU A 30 13.31 12.73 10.30
C GLU A 30 11.85 12.85 9.81
N LEU A 31 11.65 13.43 8.62
CA LEU A 31 10.33 13.56 8.00
C LEU A 31 9.73 12.18 7.66
N ALA A 32 10.56 11.29 7.18
CA ALA A 32 10.17 9.91 6.87
C ALA A 32 9.80 9.12 8.13
N GLU A 33 10.49 9.35 9.25
CA GLU A 33 10.15 8.72 10.53
C GLU A 33 8.78 9.19 11.05
N SER A 34 8.46 10.47 10.94
CA SER A 34 7.15 11.02 11.32
C SER A 34 6.03 10.40 10.51
N ASP A 35 6.17 10.32 9.18
CA ASP A 35 5.19 9.66 8.31
C ASP A 35 5.05 8.18 8.65
N PHE A 36 6.16 7.51 8.95
CA PHE A 36 6.18 6.11 9.34
C PHE A 36 5.40 5.85 10.63
N GLN A 37 5.55 6.72 11.64
CA GLN A 37 4.80 6.64 12.90
C GLN A 37 3.30 6.84 12.69
N ASN A 38 2.91 7.76 11.83
CA ASN A 38 1.52 7.99 11.47
C ASN A 38 0.92 6.79 10.71
N VAL A 39 1.64 6.22 9.77
CA VAL A 39 1.23 5.00 9.07
C VAL A 39 1.06 3.83 10.05
N TYR A 40 2.03 3.64 10.94
CA TYR A 40 1.97 2.62 11.98
C TYR A 40 0.71 2.72 12.83
N ARG A 41 0.41 3.92 13.30
CA ARG A 41 -0.80 4.18 14.09
C ARG A 41 -2.07 3.79 13.32
N VAL A 42 -2.19 4.21 12.07
CA VAL A 42 -3.34 3.88 11.22
C VAL A 42 -3.48 2.36 11.02
N ILE A 43 -2.37 1.66 10.80
CA ILE A 43 -2.38 0.20 10.65
C ILE A 43 -2.84 -0.50 11.94
N VAL A 44 -2.31 -0.09 13.10
CA VAL A 44 -2.69 -0.67 14.39
C VAL A 44 -4.18 -0.45 14.67
N GLU A 45 -4.68 0.77 14.48
CA GLU A 45 -6.09 1.09 14.63
C GLU A 45 -6.98 0.25 13.68
N GLY A 46 -6.52 0.04 12.43
CA GLY A 46 -7.22 -0.79 11.46
C GLY A 46 -7.27 -2.28 11.84
N ILE A 47 -6.19 -2.80 12.40
CA ILE A 47 -6.13 -4.18 12.92
C ILE A 47 -7.06 -4.34 14.12
N ASP A 48 -6.98 -3.43 15.08
CA ASP A 48 -7.80 -3.48 16.30
C ASP A 48 -9.29 -3.35 16.01
N ALA A 49 -9.65 -2.55 15.00
CA ALA A 49 -11.03 -2.40 14.54
C ALA A 49 -11.52 -3.56 13.66
N GLY A 50 -10.65 -4.51 13.30
CA GLY A 50 -11.00 -5.64 12.43
C GLY A 50 -11.20 -5.31 10.96
N HIS A 51 -10.73 -4.14 10.52
CA HIS A 51 -10.83 -3.70 9.12
C HIS A 51 -9.73 -4.27 8.21
N ILE A 52 -8.59 -4.64 8.77
CA ILE A 52 -7.49 -5.25 8.01
C ILE A 52 -7.63 -6.77 8.03
N LYS A 53 -8.18 -7.32 6.96
CA LYS A 53 -8.42 -8.76 6.81
C LYS A 53 -7.45 -9.36 5.81
N ARG A 54 -7.13 -10.65 6.01
CA ARG A 54 -6.37 -11.41 5.03
C ARG A 54 -7.17 -11.53 3.73
N ASP A 55 -6.45 -11.62 2.61
CA ASP A 55 -7.09 -11.83 1.31
C ASP A 55 -7.60 -13.28 1.15
N LYS A 56 -8.17 -13.59 0.00
CA LYS A 56 -8.71 -14.92 -0.32
C LYS A 56 -7.62 -16.02 -0.37
N TYR A 57 -6.35 -15.65 -0.41
CA TYR A 57 -5.22 -16.58 -0.37
C TYR A 57 -4.60 -16.69 1.03
N GLY A 58 -5.19 -16.04 2.03
CA GLY A 58 -4.70 -16.00 3.40
C GLY A 58 -3.49 -15.09 3.61
N ILE A 59 -3.14 -14.27 2.63
CA ILE A 59 -1.97 -13.38 2.69
C ILE A 59 -2.29 -12.17 3.58
N ASN A 60 -1.35 -11.86 4.47
CA ASN A 60 -1.42 -10.70 5.34
C ASN A 60 -1.21 -9.40 4.52
N PRO A 61 -2.19 -8.48 4.46
CA PRO A 61 -2.08 -7.27 3.65
C PRO A 61 -1.02 -6.29 4.16
N VAL A 62 -0.71 -6.27 5.44
CA VAL A 62 0.35 -5.43 6.00
C VAL A 62 1.72 -5.91 5.53
N GLU A 63 2.00 -7.20 5.66
CA GLU A 63 3.24 -7.80 5.16
C GLU A 63 3.39 -7.59 3.65
N ARG A 64 2.32 -7.81 2.89
CA ARG A 64 2.29 -7.58 1.45
C ARG A 64 2.60 -6.12 1.10
N SER A 65 1.96 -5.16 1.77
CA SER A 65 2.20 -3.73 1.53
C SER A 65 3.62 -3.31 1.85
N LEU A 66 4.19 -3.81 2.92
CA LEU A 66 5.60 -3.54 3.29
C LEU A 66 6.57 -4.12 2.26
N CYS A 67 6.35 -5.34 1.82
CA CYS A 67 7.15 -5.96 0.77
C CYS A 67 7.08 -5.15 -0.53
N THR A 68 5.89 -4.76 -0.94
CA THR A 68 5.68 -3.92 -2.13
C THR A 68 6.39 -2.58 -1.99
N ALA A 69 6.31 -1.93 -0.83
CA ALA A 69 6.99 -0.66 -0.57
C ALA A 69 8.52 -0.78 -0.69
N CYS A 70 9.11 -1.85 -0.18
CA CYS A 70 10.54 -2.11 -0.33
C CYS A 70 10.94 -2.26 -1.81
N LEU A 71 10.19 -3.03 -2.58
CA LEU A 71 10.46 -3.24 -4.00
C LEU A 71 10.25 -1.97 -4.83
N VAL A 72 9.21 -1.21 -4.54
CA VAL A 72 8.97 0.09 -5.20
C VAL A 72 10.13 1.05 -4.95
N ASN A 73 10.65 1.07 -3.72
CA ASN A 73 11.77 1.93 -3.37
C ASN A 73 13.08 1.58 -4.10
N GLU A 74 13.23 0.34 -4.58
CA GLU A 74 14.36 -0.06 -5.43
C GLU A 74 14.23 0.47 -6.86
N LEU A 75 13.00 0.72 -7.33
CA LEU A 75 12.72 1.12 -8.71
C LEU A 75 12.56 2.61 -8.91
N ILE A 76 12.00 3.31 -7.93
CA ILE A 76 11.78 4.76 -7.98
C ILE A 76 12.26 5.40 -6.69
N ALA A 77 12.68 6.67 -6.80
CA ALA A 77 13.22 7.42 -5.67
C ALA A 77 12.25 7.40 -4.47
N PRO A 78 12.75 7.24 -3.24
CA PRO A 78 11.92 7.27 -2.04
C PRO A 78 11.28 8.65 -1.88
N ASP A 79 9.96 8.68 -1.97
CA ASP A 79 9.11 9.85 -1.84
C ASP A 79 7.79 9.40 -1.22
N ARG A 80 6.74 10.15 -1.42
CA ARG A 80 5.36 9.89 -0.96
C ARG A 80 4.76 8.57 -1.46
N ASN A 81 5.33 7.98 -2.50
CA ASN A 81 4.93 6.68 -3.04
C ASN A 81 4.98 5.53 -2.02
N ILE A 82 5.92 5.54 -1.07
CA ILE A 82 6.00 4.52 -0.02
C ILE A 82 4.81 4.63 0.92
N THR A 83 4.53 5.82 1.40
CA THR A 83 3.37 6.09 2.26
C THR A 83 2.06 5.69 1.58
N ALA A 84 1.89 6.07 0.31
CA ALA A 84 0.72 5.70 -0.47
C ALA A 84 0.58 4.18 -0.64
N THR A 85 1.68 3.48 -0.89
CA THR A 85 1.70 2.02 -1.02
C THR A 85 1.23 1.33 0.26
N LEU A 86 1.65 1.84 1.42
CA LEU A 86 1.27 1.28 2.71
C LEU A 86 -0.20 1.53 3.07
N LEU A 87 -0.76 2.64 2.62
CA LEU A 87 -2.09 3.10 3.00
C LEU A 87 -3.22 2.65 2.06
N TYR A 88 -2.92 2.34 0.79
CA TYR A 88 -3.98 2.15 -0.19
C TYR A 88 -4.94 1.00 0.14
N ASN A 89 -4.46 -0.09 0.71
CA ASN A 89 -5.29 -1.22 1.11
C ASN A 89 -6.30 -0.84 2.19
N LEU A 90 -5.88 -0.04 3.17
CA LEU A 90 -6.73 0.46 4.25
C LEU A 90 -7.82 1.40 3.72
N SER A 91 -7.45 2.27 2.81
CA SER A 91 -8.39 3.19 2.18
C SER A 91 -9.38 2.46 1.27
N ARG A 92 -8.92 1.44 0.54
CA ARG A 92 -9.79 0.60 -0.30
C ARG A 92 -10.87 -0.11 0.50
N GLU A 93 -10.56 -0.55 1.72
CA GLU A 93 -11.53 -1.18 2.62
C GLU A 93 -12.40 -0.16 3.38
N GLY A 94 -12.19 1.13 3.14
CA GLY A 94 -12.99 2.21 3.71
C GLY A 94 -12.62 2.60 5.15
N PHE A 95 -11.53 2.08 5.70
CA PHE A 95 -11.10 2.41 7.05
C PHE A 95 -10.55 3.83 7.16
N VAL A 96 -9.82 4.27 6.14
CA VAL A 96 -9.28 5.63 6.04
C VAL A 96 -9.82 6.30 4.79
N THR A 97 -10.41 7.49 4.93
CA THR A 97 -10.93 8.26 3.81
C THR A 97 -9.81 9.04 3.10
N GLU A 98 -10.03 9.40 1.85
CA GLU A 98 -9.08 10.25 1.09
C GLU A 98 -8.84 11.59 1.79
N GLU A 99 -9.87 12.16 2.41
CA GLU A 99 -9.78 13.41 3.16
C GLU A 99 -8.86 13.26 4.38
N GLN A 100 -9.01 12.17 5.14
CA GLN A 100 -8.13 11.87 6.27
C GLN A 100 -6.67 11.67 5.82
N ILE A 101 -6.45 10.99 4.69
CA ILE A 101 -5.10 10.81 4.13
C ILE A 101 -4.52 12.17 3.72
N LYS A 102 -5.31 13.01 3.08
CA LYS A 102 -4.89 14.35 2.67
C LYS A 102 -4.47 15.20 3.87
N ASP A 103 -5.25 15.15 4.95
CA ASP A 103 -4.98 15.91 6.17
C ASP A 103 -3.72 15.43 6.90
N MET A 104 -3.49 14.11 6.95
CA MET A 104 -2.34 13.53 7.64
C MET A 104 -1.05 13.54 6.82
N PHE A 105 -1.12 13.29 5.51
CA PHE A 105 0.04 13.02 4.66
C PHE A 105 0.18 13.98 3.48
N GLY A 106 -0.81 14.81 3.23
CA GLY A 106 -0.81 15.77 2.14
C GLY A 106 -1.51 15.30 0.86
N SER A 107 -1.68 16.24 -0.08
CA SER A 107 -2.44 16.00 -1.31
C SER A 107 -1.78 15.03 -2.28
N ASP A 108 -0.45 14.97 -2.31
CA ASP A 108 0.28 14.06 -3.22
C ASP A 108 0.03 12.60 -2.86
N VAL A 109 0.13 12.26 -1.56
CA VAL A 109 -0.19 10.91 -1.07
C VAL A 109 -1.66 10.56 -1.33
N SER A 110 -2.58 11.49 -1.08
CA SER A 110 -4.00 11.30 -1.32
C SER A 110 -4.30 11.01 -2.79
N LYS A 111 -3.68 11.73 -3.71
CA LYS A 111 -3.83 11.51 -5.17
C LYS A 111 -3.29 10.16 -5.61
N LEU A 112 -2.13 9.75 -5.08
CA LEU A 112 -1.56 8.44 -5.35
C LEU A 112 -2.47 7.30 -4.86
N VAL A 113 -2.96 7.39 -3.65
CA VAL A 113 -3.87 6.40 -3.08
C VAL A 113 -5.17 6.33 -3.90
N HIS A 114 -5.71 7.47 -4.29
CA HIS A 114 -6.88 7.54 -5.18
C HIS A 114 -6.63 6.83 -6.51
N GLY A 115 -5.50 7.08 -7.15
CA GLY A 115 -5.11 6.42 -8.39
C GLY A 115 -4.96 4.90 -8.22
N LEU A 116 -4.34 4.44 -7.13
CA LEU A 116 -4.20 3.02 -6.82
C LEU A 116 -5.56 2.33 -6.60
N ILE A 117 -6.47 2.98 -5.90
CA ILE A 117 -7.83 2.45 -5.67
C ILE A 117 -8.60 2.36 -6.98
N ASN A 118 -8.54 3.38 -7.82
CA ASN A 118 -9.21 3.39 -9.11
C ASN A 118 -8.72 2.26 -10.02
N VAL A 119 -7.42 2.07 -10.13
CA VAL A 119 -6.85 0.97 -10.93
C VAL A 119 -7.24 -0.39 -10.35
N SER A 120 -7.18 -0.56 -9.03
CA SER A 120 -7.59 -1.79 -8.36
C SER A 120 -9.08 -2.10 -8.62
N SER A 121 -9.93 -1.09 -8.59
CA SER A 121 -11.36 -1.19 -8.89
C SER A 121 -11.62 -1.63 -10.34
N LEU A 122 -10.88 -1.08 -11.29
CA LEU A 122 -10.97 -1.45 -12.71
C LEU A 122 -10.57 -2.91 -12.95
N TYR A 123 -9.53 -3.39 -12.28
CA TYR A 123 -9.15 -4.80 -12.33
C TYR A 123 -10.25 -5.75 -11.84
N LYS A 124 -10.96 -5.40 -10.79
CA LYS A 124 -12.07 -6.20 -10.28
C LYS A 124 -13.25 -6.27 -11.23
N LYS A 125 -13.47 -5.24 -12.04
CA LYS A 125 -14.54 -5.16 -13.04
C LYS A 125 -14.16 -5.77 -14.40
N GLN A 126 -12.96 -6.26 -14.54
CA GLN A 126 -12.38 -6.70 -15.81
C GLN A 126 -13.03 -7.96 -16.40
N ALA A 127 -13.81 -8.71 -15.64
CA ALA A 127 -14.61 -9.81 -16.17
C ALA A 127 -15.68 -9.37 -17.17
N ALA A 128 -15.99 -8.07 -17.25
CA ALA A 128 -16.91 -7.45 -18.17
C ALA A 128 -16.16 -6.55 -19.19
N VAL A 129 -15.05 -7.05 -19.73
CA VAL A 129 -14.12 -6.32 -20.58
C VAL A 129 -14.83 -5.50 -21.64
N GLU A 130 -14.68 -4.19 -21.52
CA GLU A 130 -15.04 -3.26 -22.58
C GLU A 130 -13.88 -2.28 -22.79
N ASN A 131 -13.78 -1.76 -24.01
CA ASN A 131 -12.77 -0.77 -24.39
C ASN A 131 -12.71 0.44 -23.46
N ASP A 132 -13.84 0.82 -22.86
CA ASP A 132 -13.95 1.94 -21.93
C ASP A 132 -13.10 1.75 -20.66
N ASN A 133 -13.03 0.54 -20.11
CA ASN A 133 -12.20 0.24 -18.93
C ASN A 133 -10.71 0.36 -19.27
N PHE A 134 -10.31 -0.06 -20.46
CA PHE A 134 -8.93 0.09 -20.94
C PHE A 134 -8.55 1.56 -21.11
N HIS A 135 -9.44 2.39 -21.68
CA HIS A 135 -9.22 3.83 -21.80
C HIS A 135 -9.11 4.51 -20.43
N LYS A 136 -9.96 4.17 -19.46
CA LYS A 136 -9.88 4.68 -18.09
C LYS A 136 -8.56 4.30 -17.41
N LEU A 137 -8.09 3.07 -17.60
CA LEU A 137 -6.78 2.62 -17.14
C LEU A 137 -5.66 3.46 -17.73
N LEU A 138 -5.63 3.64 -19.05
CA LEU A 138 -4.62 4.45 -19.74
C LEU A 138 -4.64 5.91 -19.27
N MET A 139 -5.81 6.49 -19.05
CA MET A 139 -5.93 7.87 -18.55
C MET A 139 -5.39 7.99 -17.13
N THR A 140 -5.68 7.04 -16.24
CA THR A 140 -5.13 7.00 -14.88
C THR A 140 -3.61 6.87 -14.92
N PHE A 141 -3.08 6.02 -15.77
CA PHE A 141 -1.64 5.83 -15.96
C PHE A 141 -0.95 7.06 -16.54
N ALA A 142 -1.62 7.79 -17.43
CA ALA A 142 -1.09 9.04 -17.99
C ALA A 142 -0.97 10.15 -16.93
N GLU A 143 -1.81 10.12 -15.89
CA GLU A 143 -1.77 11.11 -14.81
C GLU A 143 -0.57 10.90 -13.86
N ASP A 144 -0.26 9.66 -13.49
CA ASP A 144 0.84 9.36 -12.58
C ASP A 144 1.43 7.97 -12.82
N ILE A 145 2.63 7.93 -13.38
CA ILE A 145 3.36 6.69 -13.66
C ILE A 145 3.69 5.88 -12.40
N ARG A 146 3.77 6.51 -11.23
CA ARG A 146 4.02 5.82 -9.96
C ARG A 146 2.93 4.81 -9.66
N VAL A 147 1.68 5.10 -10.03
CA VAL A 147 0.55 4.18 -9.88
C VAL A 147 0.80 2.87 -10.63
N ILE A 148 1.28 2.94 -11.87
CA ILE A 148 1.62 1.75 -12.68
C ILE A 148 2.69 0.92 -11.99
N ILE A 149 3.78 1.56 -11.58
CA ILE A 149 4.93 0.89 -10.98
C ILE A 149 4.50 0.16 -9.71
N ILE A 150 3.78 0.82 -8.83
CA ILE A 150 3.28 0.24 -7.59
C ILE A 150 2.38 -0.97 -7.86
N MET A 151 1.45 -0.86 -8.82
CA MET A 151 0.53 -1.94 -9.14
C MET A 151 1.22 -3.15 -9.77
N ILE A 152 2.18 -2.93 -10.65
CA ILE A 152 2.96 -4.03 -11.25
C ILE A 152 3.77 -4.76 -10.17
N VAL A 153 4.46 -4.02 -9.31
CA VAL A 153 5.27 -4.58 -8.23
C VAL A 153 4.41 -5.36 -7.24
N ASP A 154 3.26 -4.81 -6.86
CA ASP A 154 2.32 -5.50 -5.97
C ASP A 154 1.82 -6.81 -6.57
N ARG A 155 1.48 -6.82 -7.85
CA ARG A 155 1.05 -8.03 -8.57
C ARG A 155 2.17 -9.08 -8.67
N LEU A 156 3.39 -8.67 -8.98
CA LEU A 156 4.54 -9.57 -9.00
C LEU A 156 4.80 -10.19 -7.62
N GLY A 157 4.72 -9.38 -6.57
CA GLY A 157 4.86 -9.84 -5.20
C GLY A 157 3.79 -10.87 -4.82
N LEU A 158 2.55 -10.64 -5.23
CA LEU A 158 1.45 -11.59 -5.03
C LEU A 158 1.70 -12.91 -5.78
N MET A 159 2.08 -12.84 -7.03
CA MET A 159 2.33 -14.04 -7.86
C MET A 159 3.45 -14.92 -7.30
N ARG A 160 4.45 -14.34 -6.68
CA ARG A 160 5.54 -15.09 -6.03
C ARG A 160 5.11 -15.83 -4.77
N ARG A 161 4.00 -15.46 -4.17
CA ARG A 161 3.48 -16.03 -2.91
C ARG A 161 2.43 -17.11 -3.11
N ILE A 162 1.87 -17.17 -4.28
CA ILE A 162 0.86 -18.16 -4.67
C ILE A 162 1.41 -19.10 -5.73
#